data_6c5c2360cbb900d96e676d695bf3540b
#
_entry.id   6c5c2360cbb900d96e676d695bf3540b
#
_cell.length_a   1.000
_cell.length_b   1.000
_cell.length_c   1.000
_cell.angle_alpha   90.00
_cell.angle_beta   90.00
_cell.angle_gamma   90.00
#
_symmetry.space_group_name_H-M   'P 1'
#
loop_
_entity.id
_entity.type
_entity.pdbx_description
1 polymer ?
#
loop_
_entity_poly.entity_id
_entity_poly.type
_entity_poly.pdbx_seq_one_letter_code
_entity_poly.pdbx_strand_id
1 'polypeptide(L)'
;HQMLKRLWYLFVSFGGCVLAVVTMGTYSVLLFASTLVFMLLVCSVSPRHVHSWVFGIQMLWQTSWHLLIQYKEYYLHEPVSIRLFLAVSSTMLLTQRITSVSMDVQEERVILPFHISRQRRAWVLFLPLCSYILNFTTLLGGPLCSYSQFVSLIEGISLSPPPNPLGVVSLKVMQVLLLESVRHCLVYFLKLHAFDPSDSSVLCGILCAWGLAVDLRIRYYSHWRISECLNNAAGLGFWASFSGSSPNWSGLSDGDPWAIETSSRVSEFARRWNTTTASWMRRLVFLRCKTFPLLMTFGFSAWWHGLHLGHFVGFLSWAATVKADYKIHRHFQPKLTTTWRKLLYTCFSWINTQMIITCVVVVVEFRDMSGLRLLSATYLGLFPLLNITLLFIL
;
A
#
# COMPACT_ATOMS: atom_id res chain seq x y z
N HIS A 1 -5.26 13.82 32.88
CA HIS A 1 -4.98 12.68 32.00
C HIS A 1 -6.09 12.46 30.96
N GLN A 2 -7.37 12.28 31.35
CA GLN A 2 -8.49 12.09 30.40
C GLN A 2 -8.69 13.30 29.48
N MET A 3 -8.47 14.53 29.95
CA MET A 3 -8.55 15.74 29.14
C MET A 3 -7.47 15.75 28.06
N LEU A 4 -6.24 15.38 28.38
CA LEU A 4 -5.12 15.32 27.42
C LEU A 4 -5.38 14.29 26.32
N LYS A 5 -5.88 13.09 26.64
CA LYS A 5 -6.30 12.10 25.64
C LYS A 5 -7.36 12.64 24.69
N ARG A 6 -8.38 13.34 25.22
CA ARG A 6 -9.42 13.94 24.38
C ARG A 6 -8.85 15.00 23.44
N LEU A 7 -7.93 15.83 23.92
CA LEU A 7 -7.26 16.85 23.11
C LEU A 7 -6.45 16.20 21.97
N TRP A 8 -5.74 15.09 22.23
CA TRP A 8 -5.05 14.34 21.19
C TRP A 8 -5.99 13.78 20.13
N TYR A 9 -7.09 13.14 20.54
CA TYR A 9 -8.08 12.65 19.60
C TYR A 9 -8.71 13.78 18.76
N LEU A 10 -9.05 14.90 19.39
CA LEU A 10 -9.58 16.07 18.69
C LEU A 10 -8.56 16.66 17.72
N PHE A 11 -7.31 16.80 18.14
CA PHE A 11 -6.22 17.30 17.29
C PHE A 11 -6.03 16.44 16.04
N VAL A 12 -5.96 15.13 16.20
CA VAL A 12 -5.76 14.18 15.10
C VAL A 12 -6.97 14.22 14.14
N SER A 13 -8.20 14.22 14.66
CA SER A 13 -9.42 14.28 13.84
C SER A 13 -9.54 15.61 13.10
N PHE A 14 -9.33 16.71 13.81
CA PHE A 14 -9.41 18.06 13.23
C PHE A 14 -8.37 18.26 12.14
N GLY A 15 -7.11 17.86 12.40
CA GLY A 15 -6.05 17.88 11.41
C GLY A 15 -6.40 17.08 10.16
N GLY A 16 -7.03 15.91 10.32
CA GLY A 16 -7.52 15.10 9.21
C GLY A 16 -8.64 15.75 8.41
N CYS A 17 -9.61 16.39 9.10
CA CYS A 17 -10.65 17.14 8.42
C CYS A 17 -10.10 18.32 7.62
N VAL A 18 -9.18 19.10 8.21
CA VAL A 18 -8.52 20.23 7.52
C VAL A 18 -7.75 19.74 6.32
N LEU A 19 -6.94 18.69 6.47
CA LEU A 19 -6.16 18.11 5.36
C LEU A 19 -7.08 17.63 4.23
N ALA A 20 -8.18 16.93 4.55
CA ALA A 20 -9.15 16.47 3.54
C ALA A 20 -9.76 17.63 2.77
N VAL A 21 -10.22 18.68 3.46
CA VAL A 21 -10.84 19.86 2.82
C VAL A 21 -9.84 20.63 1.96
N VAL A 22 -8.62 20.84 2.44
CA VAL A 22 -7.57 21.56 1.70
C VAL A 22 -7.14 20.82 0.44
N THR A 23 -6.91 19.51 0.55
CA THR A 23 -6.38 18.71 -0.57
C THR A 23 -7.45 18.29 -1.58
N MET A 24 -8.65 17.93 -1.12
CA MET A 24 -9.72 17.37 -1.96
C MET A 24 -10.80 18.41 -2.29
N GLY A 25 -10.86 19.53 -1.58
CA GLY A 25 -11.90 20.54 -1.75
C GLY A 25 -13.30 19.96 -1.51
N THR A 26 -14.23 20.22 -2.42
CA THR A 26 -15.61 19.71 -2.35
C THR A 26 -15.70 18.17 -2.38
N TYR A 27 -14.73 17.50 -2.99
CA TYR A 27 -14.69 16.03 -3.02
C TYR A 27 -14.36 15.39 -1.67
N SER A 28 -13.95 16.16 -0.65
CA SER A 28 -13.80 15.65 0.73
C SER A 28 -15.10 15.07 1.28
N VAL A 29 -16.25 15.47 0.74
CA VAL A 29 -17.55 14.89 1.08
C VAL A 29 -17.60 13.38 0.86
N LEU A 30 -16.84 12.84 -0.09
CA LEU A 30 -16.75 11.38 -0.34
C LEU A 30 -16.17 10.64 0.85
N LEU A 31 -15.11 11.19 1.43
CA LEU A 31 -14.45 10.64 2.61
C LEU A 31 -15.37 10.73 3.84
N PHE A 32 -16.00 11.90 4.04
CA PHE A 32 -16.87 12.13 5.18
C PHE A 32 -18.16 11.30 5.12
N ALA A 33 -18.78 11.18 3.94
CA ALA A 33 -19.96 10.35 3.73
C ALA A 33 -19.64 8.86 4.01
N SER A 34 -18.53 8.37 3.47
CA SER A 34 -18.07 7.00 3.73
C SER A 34 -17.77 6.74 5.21
N THR A 35 -17.15 7.71 5.91
CA THR A 35 -16.90 7.65 7.36
C THR A 35 -18.23 7.62 8.14
N LEU A 36 -19.19 8.45 7.78
CA LEU A 36 -20.51 8.51 8.42
C LEU A 36 -21.26 7.17 8.24
N VAL A 37 -21.30 6.64 7.03
CA VAL A 37 -21.92 5.34 6.74
C VAL A 37 -21.28 4.23 7.57
N PHE A 38 -19.95 4.20 7.65
CA PHE A 38 -19.25 3.25 8.51
C PHE A 38 -19.66 3.37 9.98
N MET A 39 -19.75 4.58 10.52
CA MET A 39 -20.19 4.83 11.90
C MET A 39 -21.61 4.34 12.14
N LEU A 40 -22.53 4.60 11.20
CA LEU A 40 -23.91 4.10 11.29
C LEU A 40 -23.97 2.59 11.26
N LEU A 41 -23.21 1.93 10.40
CA LEU A 41 -23.16 0.47 10.31
C LEU A 41 -22.64 -0.17 11.59
N VAL A 42 -21.56 0.36 12.16
CA VAL A 42 -20.98 -0.16 13.40
C VAL A 42 -21.94 -0.01 14.57
N CYS A 43 -22.81 1.01 14.57
CA CYS A 43 -23.82 1.20 15.63
C CYS A 43 -25.09 0.37 15.46
N SER A 44 -25.46 0.11 14.21
CA SER A 44 -26.77 -0.49 13.88
C SER A 44 -26.70 -1.99 13.62
N VAL A 45 -25.55 -2.49 13.16
CA VAL A 45 -25.37 -3.89 12.78
C VAL A 45 -24.72 -4.67 13.92
N SER A 46 -25.17 -5.90 14.12
CA SER A 46 -24.58 -6.79 15.12
C SER A 46 -23.10 -7.10 14.81
N PRO A 47 -22.23 -7.29 15.84
CA PRO A 47 -20.81 -7.57 15.64
C PRO A 47 -20.51 -8.73 14.69
N ARG A 48 -21.37 -9.77 14.68
CA ARG A 48 -21.20 -10.94 13.79
C ARG A 48 -21.26 -10.61 12.29
N HIS A 49 -22.05 -9.63 11.90
CA HIS A 49 -22.31 -9.31 10.50
C HIS A 49 -21.69 -7.96 10.07
N VAL A 50 -21.14 -7.19 11.02
CA VAL A 50 -20.66 -5.83 10.76
C VAL A 50 -19.61 -5.79 9.64
N HIS A 51 -18.68 -6.75 9.62
CA HIS A 51 -17.65 -6.78 8.59
C HIS A 51 -18.23 -7.01 7.19
N SER A 52 -19.18 -7.94 7.05
CA SER A 52 -19.80 -8.22 5.74
C SER A 52 -20.52 -7.00 5.16
N TRP A 53 -21.26 -6.27 5.99
CA TRP A 53 -21.96 -5.05 5.59
C TRP A 53 -20.97 -3.91 5.29
N VAL A 54 -20.00 -3.67 6.16
CA VAL A 54 -18.98 -2.64 5.96
C VAL A 54 -18.21 -2.90 4.67
N PHE A 55 -17.74 -4.13 4.47
CA PHE A 55 -16.99 -4.52 3.28
C PHE A 55 -17.83 -4.36 2.01
N GLY A 56 -19.06 -4.90 1.99
CA GLY A 56 -19.93 -4.84 0.80
C GLY A 56 -20.27 -3.41 0.40
N ILE A 57 -20.71 -2.59 1.35
CA ILE A 57 -21.10 -1.20 1.09
C ILE A 57 -19.89 -0.37 0.67
N GLN A 58 -18.75 -0.52 1.35
CA GLN A 58 -17.55 0.24 1.02
C GLN A 58 -16.96 -0.15 -0.33
N MET A 59 -16.94 -1.43 -0.68
CA MET A 59 -16.48 -1.88 -2.00
C MET A 59 -17.43 -1.43 -3.11
N LEU A 60 -18.73 -1.43 -2.88
CA LEU A 60 -19.71 -0.88 -3.82
C LEU A 60 -19.47 0.61 -4.04
N TRP A 61 -19.29 1.39 -2.96
CA TRP A 61 -18.96 2.81 -3.01
C TRP A 61 -17.70 3.06 -3.81
N GLN A 62 -16.60 2.35 -3.48
CA GLN A 62 -15.31 2.49 -4.16
C GLN A 62 -15.41 2.13 -5.65
N THR A 63 -16.09 1.02 -5.96
CA THR A 63 -16.30 0.57 -7.35
C THR A 63 -17.08 1.60 -8.17
N SER A 64 -18.12 2.20 -7.60
CA SER A 64 -18.91 3.23 -8.28
C SER A 64 -18.06 4.44 -8.67
N TRP A 65 -17.14 4.87 -7.80
CA TRP A 65 -16.23 5.97 -8.10
C TRP A 65 -15.14 5.60 -9.11
N HIS A 66 -14.64 4.37 -9.07
CA HIS A 66 -13.74 3.89 -10.13
C HIS A 66 -14.42 3.84 -11.49
N LEU A 67 -15.66 3.38 -11.56
CA LEU A 67 -16.43 3.37 -12.81
C LEU A 67 -16.71 4.80 -13.31
N LEU A 68 -17.00 5.74 -12.41
CA LEU A 68 -17.19 7.14 -12.80
C LEU A 68 -15.90 7.76 -13.37
N ILE A 69 -14.74 7.48 -12.75
CA ILE A 69 -13.45 7.93 -13.26
C ILE A 69 -13.21 7.35 -14.65
N GLN A 70 -13.40 6.03 -14.84
CA GLN A 70 -13.23 5.38 -16.14
C GLN A 70 -14.20 5.94 -17.19
N TYR A 71 -15.47 6.18 -16.81
CA TYR A 71 -16.44 6.78 -17.71
C TYR A 71 -15.99 8.16 -18.20
N LYS A 72 -15.45 8.99 -17.29
CA LYS A 72 -14.90 10.30 -17.66
C LYS A 72 -13.66 10.19 -18.57
N GLU A 73 -12.71 9.32 -18.22
CA GLU A 73 -11.47 9.17 -18.97
C GLU A 73 -11.67 8.56 -20.36
N TYR A 74 -12.42 7.43 -20.45
CA TYR A 74 -12.52 6.65 -21.69
C TYR A 74 -13.72 7.01 -22.57
N TYR A 75 -14.82 7.49 -21.99
CA TYR A 75 -16.05 7.75 -22.74
C TYR A 75 -16.25 9.25 -23.02
N LEU A 76 -16.06 10.08 -22.01
CA LEU A 76 -16.21 11.53 -22.17
C LEU A 76 -14.90 12.20 -22.64
N HIS A 77 -13.77 11.50 -22.57
CA HIS A 77 -12.41 12.04 -22.83
C HIS A 77 -12.12 13.31 -22.02
N GLU A 78 -12.70 13.42 -20.82
CA GLU A 78 -12.49 14.54 -19.90
C GLU A 78 -11.34 14.26 -18.95
N PRO A 79 -10.45 15.23 -18.69
CA PRO A 79 -9.40 15.08 -17.69
C PRO A 79 -10.01 14.97 -16.29
N VAL A 80 -9.61 13.96 -15.54
CA VAL A 80 -10.03 13.79 -14.15
C VAL A 80 -9.35 14.84 -13.27
N SER A 81 -10.15 15.58 -12.49
CA SER A 81 -9.60 16.51 -11.50
C SER A 81 -8.67 15.80 -10.52
N ILE A 82 -7.50 16.38 -10.26
CA ILE A 82 -6.54 15.87 -9.28
C ILE A 82 -7.17 15.74 -7.87
N ARG A 83 -8.09 16.64 -7.53
CA ARG A 83 -8.82 16.60 -6.26
C ARG A 83 -9.77 15.41 -6.15
N LEU A 84 -10.46 15.06 -7.25
CA LEU A 84 -11.29 13.86 -7.31
C LEU A 84 -10.42 12.60 -7.19
N PHE A 85 -9.30 12.56 -7.91
CA PHE A 85 -8.36 11.44 -7.84
C PHE A 85 -7.83 11.24 -6.42
N LEU A 86 -7.42 12.32 -5.73
CA LEU A 86 -6.97 12.27 -4.33
C LEU A 86 -8.10 11.79 -3.40
N ALA A 87 -9.34 12.24 -3.60
CA ALA A 87 -10.47 11.81 -2.79
C ALA A 87 -10.74 10.31 -2.94
N VAL A 88 -10.75 9.80 -4.18
CA VAL A 88 -10.97 8.37 -4.45
C VAL A 88 -9.80 7.53 -3.93
N SER A 89 -8.55 7.98 -4.06
CA SER A 89 -7.38 7.31 -3.47
C SER A 89 -7.45 7.27 -1.94
N SER A 90 -7.90 8.36 -1.30
CA SER A 90 -8.08 8.39 0.16
C SER A 90 -9.23 7.49 0.62
N THR A 91 -10.30 7.32 -0.17
CA THR A 91 -11.35 6.33 0.14
C THR A 91 -10.86 4.89 -0.02
N MET A 92 -9.87 4.61 -0.88
CA MET A 92 -9.18 3.30 -0.92
C MET A 92 -8.46 3.01 0.40
N LEU A 93 -7.71 3.98 0.93
CA LEU A 93 -7.02 3.85 2.22
C LEU A 93 -8.02 3.76 3.38
N LEU A 94 -9.13 4.50 3.29
CA LEU A 94 -10.23 4.39 4.23
C LEU A 94 -10.82 2.97 4.24
N THR A 95 -10.97 2.35 3.08
CA THR A 95 -11.44 0.95 2.95
C THR A 95 -10.58 -0.01 3.77
N GLN A 96 -9.26 0.12 3.72
CA GLN A 96 -8.36 -0.70 4.54
C GLN A 96 -8.63 -0.52 6.05
N ARG A 97 -8.78 0.73 6.51
CA ARG A 97 -8.97 1.04 7.92
C ARG A 97 -10.30 0.52 8.46
N ILE A 98 -11.40 0.86 7.79
CA ILE A 98 -12.73 0.49 8.27
C ILE A 98 -12.98 -1.01 8.18
N THR A 99 -12.45 -1.68 7.14
CA THR A 99 -12.56 -3.14 7.05
C THR A 99 -11.66 -3.83 8.07
N SER A 100 -10.49 -3.28 8.39
CA SER A 100 -9.64 -3.80 9.47
C SER A 100 -10.35 -3.71 10.83
N VAL A 101 -10.95 -2.54 11.16
CA VAL A 101 -11.71 -2.38 12.40
C VAL A 101 -12.91 -3.31 12.43
N SER A 102 -13.68 -3.40 11.35
CA SER A 102 -14.86 -4.27 11.29
C SER A 102 -14.50 -5.77 11.44
N MET A 103 -13.35 -6.20 10.91
CA MET A 103 -12.81 -7.54 11.16
C MET A 103 -12.43 -7.73 12.64
N ASP A 104 -11.79 -6.72 13.26
CA ASP A 104 -11.39 -6.78 14.67
C ASP A 104 -12.61 -6.85 15.58
N VAL A 105 -13.70 -6.13 15.26
CA VAL A 105 -14.97 -6.20 15.96
C VAL A 105 -15.63 -7.57 15.78
N GLN A 106 -15.67 -8.10 14.56
CA GLN A 106 -16.26 -9.41 14.28
C GLN A 106 -15.50 -10.57 14.95
N GLU A 107 -14.18 -10.45 15.05
CA GLU A 107 -13.29 -11.45 15.68
C GLU A 107 -13.15 -11.23 17.21
N GLU A 108 -13.96 -10.31 17.78
CA GLU A 108 -13.98 -9.96 19.22
C GLU A 108 -12.62 -9.47 19.76
N ARG A 109 -11.70 -9.05 18.86
CA ARG A 109 -10.40 -8.45 19.24
C ARG A 109 -10.57 -7.02 19.76
N VAL A 110 -11.61 -6.33 19.30
CA VAL A 110 -11.98 -4.98 19.70
C VAL A 110 -13.44 -4.97 20.09
N ILE A 111 -13.69 -4.60 21.33
CA ILE A 111 -15.05 -4.41 21.84
C ILE A 111 -15.32 -2.91 21.85
N LEU A 112 -16.23 -2.47 20.98
CA LEU A 112 -16.60 -1.07 20.93
C LEU A 112 -17.59 -0.74 22.06
N PRO A 113 -17.37 0.34 22.82
CA PRO A 113 -18.12 0.63 24.05
C PRO A 113 -19.64 0.79 23.86
N PHE A 114 -20.12 1.11 22.65
CA PHE A 114 -21.56 1.24 22.39
C PHE A 114 -22.29 -0.11 22.29
N HIS A 115 -21.59 -1.22 22.19
CA HIS A 115 -22.18 -2.55 22.32
C HIS A 115 -22.42 -2.95 23.81
N ILE A 116 -21.76 -2.26 24.74
CA ILE A 116 -21.81 -2.58 26.18
C ILE A 116 -22.81 -1.71 26.96
N SER A 117 -22.99 -0.44 26.58
CA SER A 117 -23.78 0.52 27.33
C SER A 117 -24.50 1.52 26.43
N ARG A 118 -25.83 1.46 26.46
CA ARG A 118 -26.72 2.40 25.77
C ARG A 118 -26.73 3.81 26.38
N GLN A 119 -26.11 4.02 27.54
CA GLN A 119 -26.33 5.17 28.42
C GLN A 119 -25.15 6.16 28.50
N ARG A 120 -23.96 5.85 27.94
CA ARG A 120 -22.86 6.80 27.93
C ARG A 120 -22.98 7.74 26.72
N ARG A 121 -22.59 9.02 26.93
CA ARG A 121 -22.59 10.05 25.91
C ARG A 121 -21.91 9.55 24.62
N ALA A 122 -22.71 9.25 23.60
CA ALA A 122 -22.30 8.58 22.36
C ALA A 122 -21.03 9.21 21.71
N TRP A 123 -20.93 10.55 21.74
CA TRP A 123 -19.81 11.27 21.14
C TRP A 123 -18.43 10.94 21.77
N VAL A 124 -18.38 10.58 23.08
CA VAL A 124 -17.14 10.18 23.75
C VAL A 124 -16.65 8.82 23.25
N LEU A 125 -17.57 7.99 22.78
CA LEU A 125 -17.29 6.65 22.27
C LEU A 125 -16.84 6.69 20.80
N PHE A 126 -17.36 7.67 20.05
CA PHE A 126 -17.02 7.84 18.64
C PHE A 126 -15.69 8.55 18.42
N LEU A 127 -15.27 9.40 19.35
CA LEU A 127 -14.09 10.24 19.17
C LEU A 127 -12.79 9.44 18.87
N PRO A 128 -12.44 8.36 19.59
CA PRO A 128 -11.27 7.57 19.24
C PRO A 128 -11.38 6.92 17.86
N LEU A 129 -12.57 6.45 17.48
CA LEU A 129 -12.79 5.81 16.18
C LEU A 129 -12.74 6.82 15.04
N CYS A 130 -13.37 8.01 15.18
CA CYS A 130 -13.23 9.11 14.24
C CYS A 130 -11.76 9.54 14.08
N SER A 131 -11.04 9.65 15.19
CA SER A 131 -9.62 10.04 15.17
C SER A 131 -8.75 9.03 14.43
N TYR A 132 -9.02 7.75 14.61
CA TYR A 132 -8.33 6.69 13.88
C TYR A 132 -8.60 6.77 12.37
N ILE A 133 -9.87 6.95 11.99
CA ILE A 133 -10.29 7.01 10.59
C ILE A 133 -9.75 8.25 9.89
N LEU A 134 -9.87 9.41 10.54
CA LEU A 134 -9.47 10.71 10.01
C LEU A 134 -8.04 11.11 10.42
N ASN A 135 -7.20 10.16 10.81
CA ASN A 135 -5.81 10.45 11.18
C ASN A 135 -5.07 11.11 10.02
N PHE A 136 -4.67 12.39 10.20
CA PHE A 136 -4.00 13.17 9.15
C PHE A 136 -2.63 12.60 8.73
N THR A 137 -1.92 11.92 9.63
CA THR A 137 -0.59 11.35 9.32
C THR A 137 -0.64 10.23 8.28
N THR A 138 -1.81 9.60 8.13
CA THR A 138 -2.03 8.46 7.24
C THR A 138 -3.24 8.65 6.32
N LEU A 139 -3.80 9.87 6.23
CA LEU A 139 -5.01 10.13 5.45
C LEU A 139 -4.78 9.95 3.94
N LEU A 140 -3.65 10.44 3.43
CA LEU A 140 -3.27 10.41 2.01
C LEU A 140 -2.33 9.26 1.67
N GLY A 141 -1.90 8.49 2.63
CA GLY A 141 -0.97 7.37 2.47
C GLY A 141 -0.34 6.98 3.80
N GLY A 142 0.44 5.93 3.78
CA GLY A 142 1.20 5.49 4.94
C GLY A 142 0.78 4.16 5.52
N PRO A 143 1.58 3.64 6.45
CA PRO A 143 1.41 2.31 6.99
C PRO A 143 0.08 2.15 7.72
N LEU A 144 -0.58 1.02 7.49
CA LEU A 144 -1.81 0.66 8.18
C LEU A 144 -1.49 0.25 9.62
N CYS A 145 -1.96 1.07 10.57
CA CYS A 145 -1.95 0.76 11.98
C CYS A 145 -3.29 0.11 12.37
N SER A 146 -3.30 -0.90 13.27
CA SER A 146 -4.56 -1.41 13.80
C SER A 146 -5.21 -0.41 14.76
N TYR A 147 -6.53 -0.48 14.90
CA TYR A 147 -7.26 0.41 15.82
C TYR A 147 -6.78 0.25 17.27
N SER A 148 -6.54 -0.99 17.72
CA SER A 148 -6.01 -1.26 19.05
C SER A 148 -4.61 -0.66 19.26
N GLN A 149 -3.71 -0.77 18.28
CA GLN A 149 -2.40 -0.11 18.31
C GLN A 149 -2.53 1.39 18.42
N PHE A 150 -3.38 2.01 17.57
CA PHE A 150 -3.60 3.45 17.61
C PHE A 150 -4.09 3.93 18.97
N VAL A 151 -5.09 3.27 19.55
CA VAL A 151 -5.59 3.62 20.88
C VAL A 151 -4.51 3.44 21.95
N SER A 152 -3.79 2.32 21.94
CA SER A 152 -2.69 2.06 22.87
C SER A 152 -1.58 3.11 22.76
N LEU A 153 -1.24 3.57 21.56
CA LEU A 153 -0.24 4.62 21.35
C LEU A 153 -0.71 5.96 21.94
N ILE A 154 -1.96 6.38 21.66
CA ILE A 154 -2.52 7.63 22.24
C ILE A 154 -2.60 7.54 23.76
N GLU A 155 -2.95 6.38 24.30
CA GLU A 155 -2.95 6.14 25.74
C GLU A 155 -1.55 6.15 26.35
N GLY A 156 -0.59 5.55 25.65
CA GLY A 156 0.82 5.53 26.06
C GLY A 156 1.45 6.91 26.06
N ILE A 157 1.25 7.72 25.02
CA ILE A 157 1.74 9.12 24.93
C ILE A 157 1.26 9.95 26.13
N SER A 158 0.05 9.72 26.59
CA SER A 158 -0.50 10.49 27.71
C SER A 158 -0.03 10.02 29.09
N LEU A 159 0.56 8.83 29.21
CA LEU A 159 1.12 8.25 30.44
C LEU A 159 2.64 8.48 30.54
N SER A 160 3.32 8.19 29.45
CA SER A 160 4.76 8.30 29.31
C SER A 160 5.06 8.81 27.89
N PRO A 161 5.35 10.11 27.74
CA PRO A 161 5.60 10.66 26.42
C PRO A 161 6.81 9.96 25.77
N PRO A 162 6.76 9.71 24.44
CA PRO A 162 7.87 9.08 23.74
C PRO A 162 9.13 9.98 23.84
N PRO A 163 10.33 9.39 23.75
CA PRO A 163 11.56 10.17 23.71
C PRO A 163 11.56 11.14 22.51
N ASN A 164 12.49 12.11 22.53
CA ASN A 164 12.55 13.11 21.48
C ASN A 164 12.70 12.46 20.07
N PRO A 165 11.77 12.69 19.13
CA PRO A 165 11.77 12.06 17.81
C PRO A 165 12.74 12.74 16.83
N LEU A 166 13.34 13.89 17.16
CA LEU A 166 14.09 14.73 16.21
C LEU A 166 15.18 13.95 15.45
N GLY A 167 15.96 13.12 16.12
CA GLY A 167 17.01 12.34 15.47
C GLY A 167 16.47 11.37 14.40
N VAL A 168 15.38 10.68 14.72
CA VAL A 168 14.76 9.73 13.79
C VAL A 168 14.05 10.46 12.66
N VAL A 169 13.35 11.55 12.94
CA VAL A 169 12.70 12.42 11.95
C VAL A 169 13.74 12.98 10.99
N SER A 170 14.85 13.54 11.49
CA SER A 170 15.93 14.05 10.65
C SER A 170 16.52 12.99 9.73
N LEU A 171 16.75 11.78 10.25
CA LEU A 171 17.24 10.66 9.45
C LEU A 171 16.25 10.30 8.33
N LYS A 172 14.94 10.26 8.61
CA LYS A 172 13.90 9.98 7.61
C LYS A 172 13.83 11.08 6.55
N VAL A 173 13.93 12.35 6.95
CA VAL A 173 13.99 13.48 6.00
C VAL A 173 15.22 13.35 5.08
N MET A 174 16.40 13.03 5.63
CA MET A 174 17.59 12.80 4.81
C MET A 174 17.43 11.64 3.83
N GLN A 175 16.76 10.55 4.24
CA GLN A 175 16.42 9.44 3.34
C GLN A 175 15.50 9.87 2.20
N VAL A 176 14.49 10.71 2.47
CA VAL A 176 13.61 11.26 1.42
C VAL A 176 14.39 12.12 0.45
N LEU A 177 15.23 13.03 0.96
CA LEU A 177 16.06 13.91 0.11
C LEU A 177 17.02 13.09 -0.77
N LEU A 178 17.63 12.04 -0.23
CA LEU A 178 18.48 11.13 -1.00
C LEU A 178 17.69 10.40 -2.10
N LEU A 179 16.53 9.82 -1.77
CA LEU A 179 15.67 9.14 -2.74
C LEU A 179 15.23 10.08 -3.87
N GLU A 180 14.80 11.29 -3.54
CA GLU A 180 14.39 12.28 -4.55
C GLU A 180 15.58 12.77 -5.39
N SER A 181 16.76 12.91 -4.81
CA SER A 181 17.98 13.26 -5.57
C SER A 181 18.33 12.16 -6.56
N VAL A 182 18.33 10.89 -6.13
CA VAL A 182 18.56 9.74 -7.02
C VAL A 182 17.50 9.69 -8.12
N ARG A 183 16.24 9.93 -7.79
CA ARG A 183 15.13 9.97 -8.75
C ARG A 183 15.33 11.07 -9.80
N HIS A 184 15.70 12.27 -9.40
CA HIS A 184 15.94 13.39 -10.32
C HIS A 184 17.12 13.11 -11.27
N CYS A 185 18.21 12.54 -10.73
CA CYS A 185 19.35 12.11 -11.56
C CYS A 185 18.93 11.04 -12.58
N LEU A 186 18.15 10.05 -12.14
CA LEU A 186 17.64 9.00 -13.01
C LEU A 186 16.74 9.55 -14.12
N VAL A 187 15.79 10.41 -13.79
CA VAL A 187 14.89 11.06 -14.76
C VAL A 187 15.67 11.91 -15.76
N TYR A 188 16.69 12.66 -15.30
CA TYR A 188 17.57 13.43 -16.17
C TYR A 188 18.32 12.52 -17.16
N PHE A 189 18.89 11.42 -16.65
CA PHE A 189 19.58 10.44 -17.49
C PHE A 189 18.64 9.80 -18.52
N LEU A 190 17.44 9.39 -18.11
CA LEU A 190 16.44 8.82 -19.01
C LEU A 190 16.02 9.80 -20.11
N LYS A 191 15.87 11.08 -19.79
CA LYS A 191 15.55 12.12 -20.78
C LYS A 191 16.67 12.29 -21.82
N LEU A 192 17.93 12.21 -21.40
CA LEU A 192 19.07 12.32 -22.32
C LEU A 192 19.13 11.16 -23.31
N HIS A 193 18.82 9.94 -22.88
CA HIS A 193 18.96 8.74 -23.71
C HIS A 193 17.67 8.31 -24.42
N ALA A 194 16.49 8.67 -23.93
CA ALA A 194 15.22 8.34 -24.58
C ALA A 194 14.94 9.19 -25.84
N PHE A 195 15.68 10.29 -26.04
CA PHE A 195 15.52 11.21 -27.16
C PHE A 195 16.58 11.06 -28.27
N ASP A 196 17.44 10.04 -28.21
CA ASP A 196 18.36 9.77 -29.32
C ASP A 196 17.70 8.80 -30.33
N PRO A 197 17.16 9.31 -31.46
CA PRO A 197 16.52 8.46 -32.48
C PRO A 197 17.50 7.50 -33.17
N SER A 198 18.81 7.72 -32.97
CA SER A 198 19.88 6.93 -33.61
C SER A 198 20.14 5.61 -32.85
N ASP A 199 19.82 5.51 -31.59
CA ASP A 199 20.03 4.31 -30.78
C ASP A 199 18.71 3.53 -30.56
N SER A 200 18.26 2.85 -31.63
CA SER A 200 17.07 1.98 -31.60
C SER A 200 17.38 0.57 -31.07
N SER A 201 18.41 0.41 -30.23
CA SER A 201 18.75 -0.90 -29.69
C SER A 201 17.71 -1.39 -28.68
N VAL A 202 17.34 -2.68 -28.80
CA VAL A 202 16.42 -3.36 -27.86
C VAL A 202 16.92 -3.24 -26.41
N LEU A 203 18.24 -3.28 -26.21
CA LEU A 203 18.85 -3.13 -24.89
C LEU A 203 18.58 -1.75 -24.29
N CYS A 204 18.69 -0.68 -25.09
CA CYS A 204 18.36 0.68 -24.64
C CYS A 204 16.89 0.76 -24.22
N GLY A 205 15.96 0.19 -24.99
CA GLY A 205 14.54 0.11 -24.65
C GLY A 205 14.28 -0.63 -23.34
N ILE A 206 14.96 -1.74 -23.09
CA ILE A 206 14.88 -2.50 -21.84
C ILE A 206 15.37 -1.65 -20.67
N LEU A 207 16.53 -1.01 -20.79
CA LEU A 207 17.11 -0.18 -19.73
C LEU A 207 16.24 1.06 -19.43
N CYS A 208 15.68 1.70 -20.46
CA CYS A 208 14.75 2.82 -20.28
C CYS A 208 13.46 2.39 -19.56
N ALA A 209 12.86 1.26 -19.94
CA ALA A 209 11.67 0.74 -19.27
C ALA A 209 11.97 0.33 -17.82
N TRP A 210 13.11 -0.29 -17.55
CA TRP A 210 13.57 -0.59 -16.18
C TRP A 210 13.80 0.68 -15.37
N GLY A 211 14.47 1.68 -15.95
CA GLY A 211 14.67 2.98 -15.30
C GLY A 211 13.36 3.69 -14.98
N LEU A 212 12.38 3.66 -15.89
CA LEU A 212 11.03 4.18 -15.63
C LEU A 212 10.37 3.45 -14.47
N ALA A 213 10.45 2.13 -14.43
CA ALA A 213 9.88 1.36 -13.32
C ALA A 213 10.61 1.62 -12.00
N VAL A 214 11.92 1.90 -12.02
CA VAL A 214 12.68 2.34 -10.83
C VAL A 214 12.22 3.72 -10.37
N ASP A 215 12.04 4.70 -11.28
CA ASP A 215 11.49 6.03 -10.95
C ASP A 215 10.16 5.92 -10.23
N LEU A 216 9.24 5.11 -10.75
CA LEU A 216 7.94 4.87 -10.16
C LEU A 216 8.05 4.25 -8.74
N ARG A 217 8.93 3.26 -8.56
CA ARG A 217 9.15 2.64 -7.24
C ARG A 217 9.76 3.64 -6.24
N ILE A 218 10.71 4.48 -6.65
CA ILE A 218 11.29 5.50 -5.78
C ILE A 218 10.21 6.49 -5.30
N ARG A 219 9.23 6.86 -6.13
CA ARG A 219 8.08 7.69 -5.70
C ARG A 219 7.31 7.03 -4.56
N TYR A 220 7.04 5.73 -4.63
CA TYR A 220 6.42 4.98 -3.52
C TYR A 220 7.30 4.98 -2.27
N TYR A 221 8.61 4.76 -2.41
CA TYR A 221 9.54 4.77 -1.28
C TYR A 221 9.61 6.14 -0.61
N SER A 222 9.70 7.22 -1.37
CA SER A 222 9.65 8.59 -0.85
C SER A 222 8.35 8.85 -0.08
N HIS A 223 7.22 8.44 -0.65
CA HIS A 223 5.92 8.59 -0.03
C HIS A 223 5.80 7.82 1.30
N TRP A 224 6.28 6.58 1.35
CA TRP A 224 6.31 5.79 2.59
C TRP A 224 7.22 6.42 3.64
N ARG A 225 8.41 6.90 3.26
CA ARG A 225 9.33 7.57 4.19
C ARG A 225 8.77 8.88 4.73
N ILE A 226 8.05 9.67 3.92
CA ILE A 226 7.34 10.86 4.38
C ILE A 226 6.27 10.48 5.42
N SER A 227 5.49 9.45 5.13
CA SER A 227 4.46 8.98 6.07
C SER A 227 5.04 8.44 7.37
N GLU A 228 6.15 7.69 7.32
CA GLU A 228 6.90 7.26 8.51
C GLU A 228 7.43 8.48 9.30
N CYS A 229 7.95 9.50 8.61
CA CYS A 229 8.44 10.74 9.21
C CYS A 229 7.31 11.44 9.99
N LEU A 230 6.13 11.60 9.38
CA LEU A 230 4.97 12.22 10.02
C LEU A 230 4.47 11.41 11.23
N ASN A 231 4.41 10.09 11.11
CA ASN A 231 4.03 9.22 12.21
C ASN A 231 5.03 9.30 13.38
N ASN A 232 6.34 9.31 13.08
CA ASN A 232 7.38 9.45 14.10
C ASN A 232 7.34 10.82 14.76
N ALA A 233 7.13 11.90 14.00
CA ALA A 233 6.96 13.25 14.53
C ALA A 233 5.75 13.36 15.47
N ALA A 234 4.66 12.65 15.16
CA ALA A 234 3.47 12.55 16.02
C ALA A 234 3.63 11.58 17.21
N GLY A 235 4.78 10.89 17.33
CA GLY A 235 4.99 9.87 18.37
C GLY A 235 4.35 8.52 18.10
N LEU A 236 3.60 8.38 16.99
CA LEU A 236 2.83 7.16 16.68
C LEU A 236 3.70 5.99 16.19
N GLY A 237 4.92 6.25 15.75
CA GLY A 237 5.87 5.21 15.33
C GLY A 237 6.71 4.63 16.47
N PHE A 238 6.60 5.18 17.68
CA PHE A 238 7.37 4.73 18.84
C PHE A 238 6.80 3.43 19.42
N TRP A 239 7.68 2.48 19.64
CA TRP A 239 7.35 1.23 20.31
C TRP A 239 8.21 1.08 21.57
N ALA A 240 7.56 1.10 22.74
CA ALA A 240 8.25 0.87 24.00
C ALA A 240 8.73 -0.58 24.08
N SER A 241 10.03 -0.78 24.12
CA SER A 241 10.59 -2.12 24.37
C SER A 241 10.63 -2.41 25.87
N PHE A 242 10.07 -3.54 26.25
CA PHE A 242 10.01 -3.97 27.65
C PHE A 242 11.35 -4.47 28.22
N SER A 243 12.42 -4.55 27.42
CA SER A 243 13.68 -5.22 27.82
C SER A 243 14.94 -4.37 27.66
N GLY A 244 14.91 -3.07 28.02
CA GLY A 244 16.14 -2.27 28.09
C GLY A 244 16.88 -2.04 26.76
N SER A 245 16.32 -2.44 25.63
CA SER A 245 16.84 -2.17 24.30
C SER A 245 16.56 -0.71 23.90
N SER A 246 17.37 -0.18 22.99
CA SER A 246 17.23 1.19 22.47
C SER A 246 15.80 1.48 21.97
N PRO A 247 15.33 2.74 22.08
CA PRO A 247 14.01 3.16 21.63
C PRO A 247 13.77 2.74 20.18
N ASN A 248 12.71 1.96 19.92
CA ASN A 248 12.38 1.51 18.57
C ASN A 248 11.30 2.41 17.95
N TRP A 249 11.62 3.04 16.81
CA TRP A 249 10.76 3.92 16.04
C TRP A 249 10.27 3.29 14.73
N SER A 250 10.43 1.98 14.57
CA SER A 250 10.04 1.26 13.35
C SER A 250 8.63 0.64 13.41
N GLY A 251 7.84 1.01 14.41
CA GLY A 251 6.51 0.42 14.63
C GLY A 251 5.52 0.59 13.48
N LEU A 252 5.70 1.62 12.65
CA LEU A 252 4.86 1.89 11.49
C LEU A 252 5.74 2.09 10.25
N SER A 253 5.91 1.04 9.44
CA SER A 253 6.67 1.07 8.18
C SER A 253 6.01 0.19 7.12
N ASP A 254 5.95 0.66 5.88
CA ASP A 254 5.43 -0.10 4.72
C ASP A 254 6.49 -0.96 4.02
N GLY A 255 7.76 -0.70 4.26
CA GLY A 255 8.85 -1.49 3.72
C GLY A 255 10.19 -0.77 3.73
N ASP A 256 11.25 -1.56 3.61
CA ASP A 256 12.61 -1.03 3.45
C ASP A 256 13.03 -1.07 1.98
N PRO A 257 13.28 0.12 1.34
CA PRO A 257 13.65 0.20 -0.07
C PRO A 257 14.85 -0.67 -0.44
N TRP A 258 15.88 -0.70 0.41
CA TRP A 258 17.07 -1.51 0.16
C TRP A 258 16.74 -3.00 0.16
N ALA A 259 16.03 -3.48 1.16
CA ALA A 259 15.62 -4.88 1.25
C ALA A 259 14.70 -5.29 0.08
N ILE A 260 13.86 -4.38 -0.42
CA ILE A 260 12.99 -4.62 -1.57
C ILE A 260 13.82 -4.74 -2.84
N GLU A 261 14.68 -3.78 -3.15
CA GLU A 261 15.46 -3.74 -4.40
C GLU A 261 16.53 -4.84 -4.48
N THR A 262 17.04 -5.30 -3.35
CA THR A 262 17.99 -6.41 -3.28
C THR A 262 17.32 -7.79 -3.24
N SER A 263 15.98 -7.87 -3.29
CA SER A 263 15.26 -9.15 -3.32
C SER A 263 15.62 -9.93 -4.59
N SER A 264 16.19 -11.11 -4.40
CA SER A 264 16.59 -11.97 -5.52
C SER A 264 15.45 -12.80 -6.10
N ARG A 265 14.25 -12.76 -5.48
CA ARG A 265 13.11 -13.57 -5.87
C ARG A 265 11.84 -12.74 -5.97
N VAL A 266 10.99 -13.03 -6.97
CA VAL A 266 9.68 -12.36 -7.16
C VAL A 266 8.79 -12.51 -5.93
N SER A 267 8.76 -13.70 -5.32
CA SER A 267 8.00 -13.97 -4.11
C SER A 267 8.53 -13.22 -2.89
N GLU A 268 9.82 -12.97 -2.82
CA GLU A 268 10.46 -12.19 -1.76
C GLU A 268 10.16 -10.71 -1.91
N PHE A 269 10.29 -10.17 -3.14
CA PHE A 269 9.88 -8.82 -3.48
C PHE A 269 8.42 -8.57 -3.09
N ALA A 270 7.50 -9.47 -3.48
CA ALA A 270 6.08 -9.35 -3.17
C ALA A 270 5.77 -9.32 -1.67
N ARG A 271 6.54 -10.03 -0.84
CA ARG A 271 6.38 -10.03 0.62
C ARG A 271 6.93 -8.78 1.30
N ARG A 272 7.93 -8.15 0.69
CA ARG A 272 8.59 -6.94 1.23
C ARG A 272 7.94 -5.65 0.76
N TRP A 273 7.19 -5.71 -0.35
CA TRP A 273 6.48 -4.58 -0.93
C TRP A 273 5.21 -4.28 -0.14
N ASN A 274 5.07 -3.05 0.34
CA ASN A 274 3.89 -2.54 1.05
C ASN A 274 3.34 -3.53 2.09
N THR A 275 4.15 -3.83 3.10
CA THR A 275 3.93 -4.92 4.05
C THR A 275 2.63 -4.78 4.85
N THR A 276 2.21 -3.54 5.15
CA THR A 276 0.97 -3.30 5.89
C THR A 276 -0.26 -3.63 5.06
N THR A 277 -0.29 -3.21 3.79
CA THR A 277 -1.35 -3.58 2.84
C THR A 277 -1.34 -5.08 2.54
N ALA A 278 -0.15 -5.68 2.36
CA ALA A 278 -0.02 -7.12 2.13
C ALA A 278 -0.58 -7.93 3.32
N SER A 279 -0.32 -7.49 4.55
CA SER A 279 -0.83 -8.11 5.77
C SER A 279 -2.36 -8.00 5.87
N TRP A 280 -2.91 -6.84 5.52
CA TRP A 280 -4.36 -6.63 5.46
C TRP A 280 -5.02 -7.54 4.42
N MET A 281 -4.49 -7.59 3.18
CA MET A 281 -5.01 -8.47 2.12
C MET A 281 -4.88 -9.96 2.48
N ARG A 282 -3.81 -10.33 3.15
CA ARG A 282 -3.63 -11.69 3.65
C ARG A 282 -4.76 -12.07 4.60
N ARG A 283 -5.12 -11.20 5.55
CA ARG A 283 -6.21 -11.42 6.51
C ARG A 283 -7.58 -11.38 5.84
N LEU A 284 -7.79 -10.42 4.93
CA LEU A 284 -9.08 -10.19 4.28
C LEU A 284 -9.44 -11.27 3.27
N VAL A 285 -8.47 -11.71 2.45
CA VAL A 285 -8.71 -12.60 1.31
C VAL A 285 -7.94 -13.91 1.43
N PHE A 286 -6.61 -13.86 1.56
CA PHE A 286 -5.75 -15.05 1.45
C PHE A 286 -6.09 -16.15 2.45
N LEU A 287 -6.28 -15.81 3.72
CA LEU A 287 -6.59 -16.79 4.78
C LEU A 287 -8.03 -17.30 4.73
N ARG A 288 -8.93 -16.58 4.06
CA ARG A 288 -10.35 -16.94 3.95
C ARG A 288 -10.65 -17.75 2.69
N CYS A 289 -9.82 -17.66 1.66
CA CYS A 289 -9.98 -18.40 0.41
C CYS A 289 -9.26 -19.75 0.46
N LYS A 290 -10.01 -20.85 0.36
CA LYS A 290 -9.44 -22.20 0.33
C LYS A 290 -8.89 -22.56 -1.04
N THR A 291 -9.51 -22.07 -2.11
CA THR A 291 -9.17 -22.37 -3.49
C THR A 291 -8.46 -21.18 -4.13
N PHE A 292 -7.25 -21.40 -4.64
CA PHE A 292 -6.44 -20.37 -5.31
C PHE A 292 -6.22 -19.07 -4.51
N PRO A 293 -5.81 -19.12 -3.21
CA PRO A 293 -5.77 -17.94 -2.35
C PRO A 293 -4.88 -16.82 -2.89
N LEU A 294 -3.77 -17.15 -3.56
CA LEU A 294 -2.88 -16.17 -4.17
C LEU A 294 -3.55 -15.41 -5.31
N LEU A 295 -4.17 -16.15 -6.24
CA LEU A 295 -4.89 -15.57 -7.39
C LEU A 295 -6.04 -14.67 -6.94
N MET A 296 -6.81 -15.13 -5.94
CA MET A 296 -7.92 -14.35 -5.38
C MET A 296 -7.43 -13.07 -4.68
N THR A 297 -6.28 -13.12 -4.01
CA THR A 297 -5.70 -11.96 -3.35
C THR A 297 -5.24 -10.90 -4.35
N PHE A 298 -4.55 -11.31 -5.42
CA PHE A 298 -4.11 -10.39 -6.45
C PHE A 298 -5.27 -9.90 -7.33
N GLY A 299 -6.27 -10.75 -7.60
CA GLY A 299 -7.51 -10.33 -8.27
C GLY A 299 -8.28 -9.29 -7.47
N PHE A 300 -8.39 -9.46 -6.15
CA PHE A 300 -8.95 -8.46 -5.25
C PHE A 300 -8.12 -7.17 -5.26
N SER A 301 -6.80 -7.28 -5.26
CA SER A 301 -5.91 -6.12 -5.37
C SER A 301 -6.17 -5.33 -6.66
N ALA A 302 -6.32 -6.02 -7.80
CA ALA A 302 -6.66 -5.39 -9.07
C ALA A 302 -7.99 -4.63 -9.00
N TRP A 303 -9.02 -5.25 -8.43
CA TRP A 303 -10.33 -4.63 -8.23
C TRP A 303 -10.26 -3.40 -7.29
N TRP A 304 -9.56 -3.53 -6.18
CA TRP A 304 -9.42 -2.45 -5.20
C TRP A 304 -8.66 -1.24 -5.75
N HIS A 305 -7.63 -1.45 -6.61
CA HIS A 305 -6.90 -0.38 -7.29
C HIS A 305 -7.68 0.30 -8.41
N GLY A 306 -8.72 -0.33 -8.93
CA GLY A 306 -9.57 0.19 -10.01
C GLY A 306 -9.72 -0.82 -11.15
N LEU A 307 -10.79 -0.64 -11.94
CA LEU A 307 -11.20 -1.63 -12.94
C LEU A 307 -10.48 -1.45 -14.30
N HIS A 308 -9.27 -0.91 -14.30
CA HIS A 308 -8.47 -0.75 -15.51
C HIS A 308 -7.85 -2.08 -15.96
N LEU A 309 -7.78 -2.29 -17.26
CA LEU A 309 -7.22 -3.51 -17.85
C LEU A 309 -5.78 -3.77 -17.37
N GLY A 310 -4.94 -2.72 -17.31
CA GLY A 310 -3.57 -2.82 -16.83
C GLY A 310 -3.46 -3.33 -15.39
N HIS A 311 -4.39 -2.95 -14.50
CA HIS A 311 -4.41 -3.48 -13.15
C HIS A 311 -4.66 -4.99 -13.14
N PHE A 312 -5.65 -5.48 -13.90
CA PHE A 312 -5.92 -6.91 -13.96
C PHE A 312 -4.76 -7.69 -14.56
N VAL A 313 -4.24 -7.26 -15.72
CA VAL A 313 -3.11 -7.93 -16.37
C VAL A 313 -1.87 -7.89 -15.48
N GLY A 314 -1.53 -6.74 -14.90
CA GLY A 314 -0.36 -6.58 -14.04
C GLY A 314 -0.44 -7.43 -12.77
N PHE A 315 -1.51 -7.33 -12.00
CA PHE A 315 -1.64 -8.07 -10.74
C PHE A 315 -1.81 -9.59 -10.96
N LEU A 316 -2.55 -10.03 -11.99
CA LEU A 316 -2.71 -11.46 -12.26
C LEU A 316 -1.41 -12.09 -12.80
N SER A 317 -0.66 -11.37 -13.64
CA SER A 317 0.67 -11.82 -14.08
C SER A 317 1.66 -11.89 -12.90
N TRP A 318 1.57 -10.93 -11.96
CA TRP A 318 2.36 -10.97 -10.74
C TRP A 318 2.02 -12.21 -9.89
N ALA A 319 0.74 -12.51 -9.69
CA ALA A 319 0.33 -13.73 -8.99
C ALA A 319 0.88 -15.01 -9.63
N ALA A 320 0.80 -15.10 -10.96
CA ALA A 320 1.31 -16.25 -11.72
C ALA A 320 2.82 -16.38 -11.60
N THR A 321 3.57 -15.28 -11.71
CA THR A 321 5.03 -15.27 -11.58
C THR A 321 5.50 -15.55 -10.16
N VAL A 322 4.79 -15.09 -9.12
CA VAL A 322 5.06 -15.49 -7.72
C VAL A 322 4.89 -17.01 -7.53
N LYS A 323 3.82 -17.58 -8.09
CA LYS A 323 3.59 -19.03 -8.03
C LYS A 323 4.68 -19.80 -8.79
N ALA A 324 5.10 -19.29 -9.96
CA ALA A 324 6.20 -19.85 -10.75
C ALA A 324 7.51 -19.80 -9.96
N ASP A 325 7.83 -18.67 -9.33
CA ASP A 325 9.03 -18.50 -8.52
C ASP A 325 9.16 -19.56 -7.41
N TYR A 326 8.08 -19.86 -6.70
CA TYR A 326 8.08 -20.93 -5.68
C TYR A 326 8.43 -22.29 -6.29
N LYS A 327 7.89 -22.62 -7.47
CA LYS A 327 8.11 -23.90 -8.13
C LYS A 327 9.53 -24.01 -8.69
N ILE A 328 9.99 -22.96 -9.37
CA ILE A 328 11.34 -22.83 -9.92
C ILE A 328 12.38 -22.98 -8.80
N HIS A 329 12.22 -22.23 -7.72
CA HIS A 329 13.16 -22.27 -6.61
C HIS A 329 13.21 -23.65 -5.95
N ARG A 330 12.06 -24.29 -5.71
CA ARG A 330 11.99 -25.66 -5.17
C ARG A 330 12.72 -26.66 -6.07
N HIS A 331 12.65 -26.48 -7.38
CA HIS A 331 13.31 -27.39 -8.34
C HIS A 331 14.81 -27.19 -8.41
N PHE A 332 15.29 -25.94 -8.40
CA PHE A 332 16.72 -25.64 -8.61
C PHE A 332 17.52 -25.60 -7.32
N GLN A 333 16.97 -25.17 -6.20
CA GLN A 333 17.69 -25.01 -4.93
C GLN A 333 18.45 -26.28 -4.50
N PRO A 334 17.88 -27.50 -4.56
CA PRO A 334 18.60 -28.71 -4.17
C PRO A 334 19.82 -29.05 -5.06
N LYS A 335 19.83 -28.52 -6.31
CA LYS A 335 20.89 -28.76 -7.30
C LYS A 335 22.08 -27.80 -7.16
N LEU A 336 21.92 -26.76 -6.32
CA LEU A 336 22.95 -25.73 -6.10
C LEU A 336 23.94 -26.17 -5.00
N THR A 337 24.86 -27.04 -5.35
CA THR A 337 25.79 -27.63 -4.38
C THR A 337 27.01 -26.75 -4.07
N THR A 338 27.50 -25.96 -5.05
CA THR A 338 28.67 -25.09 -4.89
C THR A 338 28.32 -23.64 -4.66
N THR A 339 29.15 -22.89 -3.94
CA THR A 339 28.99 -21.45 -3.66
C THR A 339 28.87 -20.64 -4.95
N TRP A 340 29.67 -20.96 -5.96
CA TRP A 340 29.62 -20.28 -7.26
C TRP A 340 28.28 -20.46 -7.98
N ARG A 341 27.73 -21.68 -8.00
CA ARG A 341 26.40 -21.96 -8.57
C ARG A 341 25.30 -21.21 -7.83
N LYS A 342 25.39 -21.12 -6.51
CA LYS A 342 24.45 -20.32 -5.69
C LYS A 342 24.54 -18.85 -6.07
N LEU A 343 25.73 -18.30 -6.18
CA LEU A 343 25.94 -16.89 -6.56
C LEU A 343 25.36 -16.60 -7.95
N LEU A 344 25.70 -17.40 -8.96
CA LEU A 344 25.15 -17.25 -10.30
C LEU A 344 23.62 -17.34 -10.31
N TYR A 345 23.05 -18.31 -9.63
CA TYR A 345 21.60 -18.44 -9.52
C TYR A 345 20.97 -17.20 -8.88
N THR A 346 21.57 -16.68 -7.82
CA THR A 346 21.07 -15.46 -7.14
C THR A 346 21.13 -14.24 -8.07
N CYS A 347 22.22 -14.06 -8.81
CA CYS A 347 22.36 -12.96 -9.79
C CYS A 347 21.31 -13.05 -10.92
N PHE A 348 21.17 -14.23 -11.53
CA PHE A 348 20.17 -14.43 -12.58
C PHE A 348 18.75 -14.27 -12.06
N SER A 349 18.46 -14.80 -10.88
CA SER A 349 17.16 -14.68 -10.23
C SER A 349 16.84 -13.21 -9.90
N TRP A 350 17.84 -12.44 -9.45
CA TRP A 350 17.67 -11.02 -9.21
C TRP A 350 17.35 -10.23 -10.50
N ILE A 351 18.10 -10.45 -11.59
CA ILE A 351 17.85 -9.85 -12.90
C ILE A 351 16.42 -10.19 -13.36
N ASN A 352 16.06 -11.48 -13.32
CA ASN A 352 14.73 -11.95 -13.71
C ASN A 352 13.64 -11.27 -12.86
N THR A 353 13.85 -11.15 -11.55
CA THR A 353 12.93 -10.45 -10.64
C THR A 353 12.77 -8.99 -11.04
N GLN A 354 13.87 -8.26 -11.28
CA GLN A 354 13.82 -6.87 -11.71
C GLN A 354 13.04 -6.70 -13.03
N MET A 355 13.23 -7.58 -14.00
CA MET A 355 12.54 -7.51 -15.29
C MET A 355 11.03 -7.81 -15.13
N ILE A 356 10.67 -8.83 -14.34
CA ILE A 356 9.24 -9.13 -14.06
C ILE A 356 8.56 -7.97 -13.35
N ILE A 357 9.19 -7.41 -12.31
CA ILE A 357 8.63 -6.27 -11.57
C ILE A 357 8.53 -5.04 -12.46
N THR A 358 9.49 -4.82 -13.37
CA THR A 358 9.38 -3.77 -14.40
C THR A 358 8.12 -3.96 -15.23
N CYS A 359 7.86 -5.16 -15.73
CA CYS A 359 6.64 -5.45 -16.49
C CYS A 359 5.37 -5.15 -15.68
N VAL A 360 5.31 -5.62 -14.42
CA VAL A 360 4.16 -5.41 -13.54
C VAL A 360 3.93 -3.91 -13.29
N VAL A 361 4.97 -3.19 -12.90
CA VAL A 361 4.89 -1.76 -12.57
C VAL A 361 4.45 -0.93 -13.77
N VAL A 362 5.05 -1.17 -14.94
CA VAL A 362 4.71 -0.47 -16.18
C VAL A 362 3.24 -0.70 -16.56
N VAL A 363 2.78 -1.95 -16.57
CA VAL A 363 1.40 -2.27 -16.97
C VAL A 363 0.36 -1.71 -15.98
N VAL A 364 0.66 -1.77 -14.69
CA VAL A 364 -0.22 -1.23 -13.64
C VAL A 364 -0.30 0.30 -13.73
N GLU A 365 0.82 0.97 -13.94
CA GLU A 365 0.88 2.45 -13.97
C GLU A 365 0.22 3.04 -15.22
N PHE A 366 0.47 2.44 -16.39
CA PHE A 366 -0.14 2.92 -17.65
C PHE A 366 -1.64 2.62 -17.75
N ARG A 367 -2.16 1.68 -16.95
CA ARG A 367 -3.57 1.33 -16.80
C ARG A 367 -4.28 0.80 -18.06
N ASP A 368 -3.77 1.12 -19.26
CA ASP A 368 -4.33 0.79 -20.57
C ASP A 368 -3.41 -0.13 -21.39
N MET A 369 -3.69 -0.25 -22.69
CA MET A 369 -2.89 -1.07 -23.63
C MET A 369 -1.51 -0.47 -23.97
N SER A 370 -1.22 0.78 -23.60
CA SER A 370 0.08 1.41 -23.91
C SER A 370 1.23 0.75 -23.16
N GLY A 371 0.99 0.35 -21.89
CA GLY A 371 1.97 -0.44 -21.13
C GLY A 371 2.28 -1.78 -21.80
N LEU A 372 1.27 -2.50 -22.29
CA LEU A 372 1.48 -3.76 -23.01
C LEU A 372 2.21 -3.55 -24.36
N ARG A 373 1.90 -2.48 -25.07
CA ARG A 373 2.63 -2.12 -26.31
C ARG A 373 4.10 -1.86 -26.03
N LEU A 374 4.43 -1.11 -24.96
CA LEU A 374 5.81 -0.87 -24.56
C LEU A 374 6.54 -2.17 -24.22
N LEU A 375 5.91 -3.09 -23.47
CA LEU A 375 6.50 -4.38 -23.13
C LEU A 375 6.71 -5.28 -24.37
N SER A 376 5.81 -5.20 -25.34
CA SER A 376 5.94 -5.92 -26.62
C SER A 376 7.10 -5.36 -27.45
N ALA A 377 7.19 -4.03 -27.58
CA ALA A 377 8.24 -3.36 -28.34
C ALA A 377 9.65 -3.60 -27.77
N THR A 378 9.76 -3.74 -26.44
CA THR A 378 11.03 -3.98 -25.75
C THR A 378 11.31 -5.48 -25.47
N TYR A 379 10.45 -6.38 -25.88
CA TYR A 379 10.50 -7.82 -25.56
C TYR A 379 10.53 -8.15 -24.06
N LEU A 380 10.30 -7.17 -23.18
CA LEU A 380 10.28 -7.37 -21.73
C LEU A 380 9.19 -8.36 -21.29
N GLY A 381 8.07 -8.41 -22.01
CA GLY A 381 6.98 -9.36 -21.77
C GLY A 381 7.40 -10.83 -21.84
N LEU A 382 8.55 -11.15 -22.43
CA LEU A 382 9.07 -12.52 -22.43
C LEU A 382 9.45 -13.01 -21.03
N PHE A 383 9.90 -12.15 -20.10
CA PHE A 383 10.29 -12.57 -18.76
C PHE A 383 9.11 -13.16 -17.96
N PRO A 384 7.97 -12.50 -17.79
CA PRO A 384 6.83 -13.12 -17.13
C PRO A 384 6.30 -14.32 -17.91
N LEU A 385 6.27 -14.30 -19.24
CA LEU A 385 5.81 -15.44 -20.05
C LEU A 385 6.68 -16.68 -19.86
N LEU A 386 8.01 -16.55 -19.87
CA LEU A 386 8.93 -17.65 -19.62
C LEU A 386 8.73 -18.24 -18.21
N ASN A 387 8.55 -17.38 -17.19
CA ASN A 387 8.30 -17.86 -15.84
C ASN A 387 6.95 -18.59 -15.73
N ILE A 388 5.90 -18.10 -16.39
CA ILE A 388 4.59 -18.75 -16.44
C ILE A 388 4.69 -20.09 -17.20
N THR A 389 5.42 -20.13 -18.31
CA THR A 389 5.66 -21.39 -19.05
C THR A 389 6.36 -22.41 -18.16
N LEU A 390 7.41 -22.03 -17.45
CA LEU A 390 8.10 -22.90 -16.49
C LEU A 390 7.19 -23.37 -15.35
N LEU A 391 6.17 -22.61 -14.96
CA LEU A 391 5.17 -23.06 -14.00
C LEU A 391 4.41 -24.30 -14.46
N PHE A 392 4.19 -24.45 -15.76
CA PHE A 392 3.48 -25.61 -16.31
C PHE A 392 4.41 -26.78 -16.64
N ILE A 393 5.68 -26.51 -16.96
CA ILE A 393 6.66 -27.53 -17.31
C ILE A 393 7.22 -28.22 -16.06
N LEU A 394 7.59 -27.46 -15.04
CA LEU A 394 8.14 -27.95 -13.77
C LEU A 394 7.06 -28.45 -12.81
#